data_b1225fe233db0c0ce2ae40f2a173ebd8
#
_entry.id   b1225fe233db0c0ce2ae40f2a173ebd8
#
_cell.length_a   1.000
_cell.length_b   1.000
_cell.length_c   1.000
_cell.angle_alpha   90.00
_cell.angle_beta   90.00
_cell.angle_gamma   90.00
#
_symmetry.space_group_name_H-M   'P 1'
#
loop_
_entity.id
_entity.type
_entity.pdbx_description
1 polymer ?
#
loop_
_entity_poly.entity_id
_entity_poly.type
_entity_poly.pdbx_seq_one_letter_code
_entity_poly.pdbx_strand_id
1 'polypeptide(L)'
;MLFRSTSTKIQLASSNEELKQLKCQLDYVLNLTSRQESKEALASTQNLVALEGWIEQEQIEDLKMGLAQQFGGAVLLQIHEMAAADRQRVPIKLKNNALIEPFELVTEMYSLPKYEDKDPTPVVSVFYFIFFGMMAADIGYGLLLFGGTTWALKTLHVKPSLAKNLRFFRILGIGVALWGVIYGSFFGFKLPFALINTSTDVITILIISVVIGFVTVMTGLFLSGKKNIRMKDYAAAYNSGFAWMLILIGLALLAAGRLFPDLAMVGFIGEWLATVNAVGIVLVSIISAKSLKGLGPALFNLYNISSYVGDLVSFTRLMALGLAGASIGSAFNLIVSLFPPFARFSIGIVLFLALHGINMFLSFLSGYVHGARLIFVEFFGKFYDGGGKAFKPLKPAEKYVRYKK
;
A
#
# COMPACT_ATOMS: atom_id res chain seq x y z
N MET A 1 27.80 45.29 16.84
CA MET A 1 27.10 44.15 16.17
C MET A 1 27.24 42.81 16.93
N LEU A 2 28.37 42.45 17.50
CA LEU A 2 28.61 41.20 18.25
C LEU A 2 27.72 41.02 19.49
N PHE A 3 27.44 42.06 20.27
CA PHE A 3 26.58 42.00 21.47
C PHE A 3 25.12 41.66 21.17
N ARG A 4 24.55 42.10 20.07
CA ARG A 4 23.19 41.72 19.64
C ARG A 4 23.08 40.25 19.26
N SER A 5 24.13 39.71 18.65
CA SER A 5 24.20 38.30 18.27
C SER A 5 24.24 37.35 19.49
N THR A 6 24.94 37.74 20.56
CA THR A 6 25.05 36.92 21.79
C THR A 6 23.75 36.94 22.59
N SER A 7 23.11 38.10 22.75
CA SER A 7 21.82 38.25 23.42
C SER A 7 20.72 37.44 22.70
N THR A 8 20.68 37.47 21.37
CA THR A 8 19.72 36.69 20.56
C THR A 8 19.99 35.20 20.66
N LYS A 9 21.25 34.77 20.74
CA LYS A 9 21.59 33.32 20.96
C LYS A 9 21.17 32.87 22.35
N ILE A 10 21.31 33.67 23.39
CA ILE A 10 20.87 33.38 24.76
C ILE A 10 19.34 33.27 24.83
N GLN A 11 18.62 34.23 24.19
CA GLN A 11 17.16 34.17 24.09
C GLN A 11 16.66 32.97 23.31
N LEU A 12 17.31 32.56 22.22
CA LEU A 12 16.99 31.34 21.48
C LEU A 12 17.29 30.08 22.29
N ALA A 13 18.34 30.07 23.11
CA ALA A 13 18.66 28.94 23.99
C ALA A 13 17.62 28.80 25.11
N SER A 14 17.21 29.91 25.78
CA SER A 14 16.15 29.88 26.79
C SER A 14 14.80 29.46 26.20
N SER A 15 14.45 29.96 25.04
CA SER A 15 13.23 29.57 24.32
C SER A 15 13.23 28.07 23.93
N ASN A 16 14.39 27.50 23.62
CA ASN A 16 14.50 26.06 23.34
C ASN A 16 14.33 25.19 24.61
N GLU A 17 14.81 25.64 25.75
CA GLU A 17 14.60 24.96 27.04
C GLU A 17 13.13 25.03 27.46
N GLU A 18 12.49 26.18 27.36
CA GLU A 18 11.06 26.37 27.61
C GLU A 18 10.22 25.47 26.68
N LEU A 19 10.57 25.37 25.39
CA LEU A 19 9.91 24.48 24.44
C LEU A 19 10.07 23.01 24.81
N LYS A 20 11.23 22.58 25.31
CA LYS A 20 11.43 21.22 25.81
C LYS A 20 10.57 20.93 27.04
N GLN A 21 10.55 21.87 28.01
CA GLN A 21 9.72 21.74 29.20
C GLN A 21 8.23 21.64 28.83
N LEU A 22 7.75 22.49 27.89
CA LEU A 22 6.37 22.45 27.42
C LEU A 22 6.04 21.09 26.75
N LYS A 23 6.96 20.55 25.96
CA LYS A 23 6.82 19.22 25.34
C LYS A 23 6.72 18.10 26.38
N CYS A 24 7.56 18.16 27.42
CA CYS A 24 7.50 17.19 28.53
C CYS A 24 6.19 17.30 29.30
N GLN A 25 5.74 18.53 29.61
CA GLN A 25 4.46 18.76 30.28
C GLN A 25 3.28 18.25 29.45
N LEU A 26 3.31 18.49 28.14
CA LEU A 26 2.25 18.01 27.25
C LEU A 26 2.18 16.48 27.22
N ASP A 27 3.32 15.79 27.11
CA ASP A 27 3.35 14.31 27.18
C ASP A 27 2.89 13.80 28.56
N TYR A 28 3.23 14.48 29.64
CA TYR A 28 2.74 14.16 30.97
C TYR A 28 1.22 14.30 31.09
N VAL A 29 0.65 15.43 30.62
CA VAL A 29 -0.80 15.64 30.60
C VAL A 29 -1.51 14.60 29.72
N LEU A 30 -0.99 14.29 28.54
CA LEU A 30 -1.53 13.26 27.68
C LEU A 30 -1.55 11.87 28.36
N ASN A 31 -0.51 11.56 29.15
CA ASN A 31 -0.46 10.33 29.94
C ASN A 31 -1.49 10.33 31.08
N LEU A 32 -1.69 11.45 31.75
CA LEU A 32 -2.74 11.59 32.77
C LEU A 32 -4.14 11.42 32.16
N THR A 33 -4.39 12.07 31.02
CA THR A 33 -5.67 11.94 30.31
C THR A 33 -5.94 10.49 29.89
N SER A 34 -4.95 9.82 29.28
CA SER A 34 -5.08 8.42 28.88
C SER A 34 -5.31 7.48 30.08
N ARG A 35 -4.68 7.74 31.22
CA ARG A 35 -4.95 6.99 32.47
C ARG A 35 -6.36 7.26 33.01
N GLN A 36 -6.85 8.48 32.91
CA GLN A 36 -8.19 8.84 33.34
C GLN A 36 -9.26 8.18 32.45
N GLU A 37 -9.10 8.26 31.14
CA GLU A 37 -9.97 7.56 30.17
C GLU A 37 -9.99 6.05 30.42
N SER A 38 -8.82 5.47 30.74
CA SER A 38 -8.75 4.04 31.09
C SER A 38 -9.48 3.71 32.38
N LYS A 39 -9.47 4.61 33.39
CA LYS A 39 -10.24 4.44 34.64
C LYS A 39 -11.74 4.49 34.39
N GLU A 40 -12.22 5.33 33.49
CA GLU A 40 -13.63 5.43 33.13
C GLU A 40 -14.14 4.16 32.43
N ALA A 41 -13.26 3.40 31.78
CA ALA A 41 -13.57 2.11 31.16
C ALA A 41 -13.56 0.92 32.15
N LEU A 42 -13.18 1.13 33.43
CA LEU A 42 -13.15 0.09 34.45
C LEU A 42 -14.56 -0.17 35.01
N ALA A 43 -14.91 -1.45 35.15
CA ALA A 43 -16.03 -1.83 35.99
C ALA A 43 -15.57 -1.86 37.45
N SER A 44 -16.15 -1.03 38.31
CA SER A 44 -15.79 -0.94 39.70
C SER A 44 -16.96 -1.07 40.66
N THR A 45 -16.74 -1.77 41.78
CA THR A 45 -17.59 -1.78 42.95
C THR A 45 -16.83 -1.11 44.10
N GLN A 46 -17.40 -1.06 45.32
CA GLN A 46 -16.71 -0.49 46.47
C GLN A 46 -15.37 -1.17 46.78
N ASN A 47 -15.23 -2.48 46.52
CA ASN A 47 -14.08 -3.28 46.95
C ASN A 47 -13.39 -4.02 45.78
N LEU A 48 -13.91 -3.98 44.58
CA LEU A 48 -13.39 -4.70 43.43
C LEU A 48 -13.33 -3.81 42.20
N VAL A 49 -12.25 -3.93 41.43
CA VAL A 49 -12.08 -3.29 40.13
C VAL A 49 -11.80 -4.39 39.11
N ALA A 50 -12.58 -4.40 38.01
CA ALA A 50 -12.37 -5.33 36.90
C ALA A 50 -11.96 -4.56 35.64
N LEU A 51 -10.94 -5.07 34.98
CA LEU A 51 -10.44 -4.58 33.69
C LEU A 51 -10.46 -5.74 32.69
N GLU A 52 -11.11 -5.53 31.56
CA GLU A 52 -11.07 -6.46 30.43
C GLU A 52 -10.28 -5.83 29.28
N GLY A 53 -9.43 -6.62 28.62
CA GLY A 53 -8.61 -6.12 27.53
C GLY A 53 -8.03 -7.24 26.68
N TRP A 54 -7.47 -6.84 25.53
CA TRP A 54 -6.81 -7.74 24.60
C TRP A 54 -5.31 -7.71 24.80
N ILE A 55 -4.67 -8.88 24.81
CA ILE A 55 -3.22 -9.03 24.91
C ILE A 55 -2.69 -9.96 23.82
N GLU A 56 -1.47 -9.70 23.35
CA GLU A 56 -0.75 -10.62 22.46
C GLU A 56 -0.35 -11.91 23.22
N GLN A 57 -0.56 -13.05 22.62
CA GLN A 57 -0.26 -14.35 23.25
C GLN A 57 1.20 -14.45 23.71
N GLU A 58 2.14 -13.85 22.95
CA GLU A 58 3.57 -13.81 23.29
C GLU A 58 3.88 -13.01 24.57
N GLN A 59 2.99 -12.08 24.97
CA GLN A 59 3.19 -11.18 26.12
C GLN A 59 2.47 -11.64 27.39
N ILE A 60 1.76 -12.75 27.36
CA ILE A 60 0.98 -13.25 28.51
C ILE A 60 1.88 -13.56 29.72
N GLU A 61 3.01 -14.23 29.48
CA GLU A 61 3.91 -14.61 30.57
C GLU A 61 4.60 -13.39 31.19
N ASP A 62 4.99 -12.41 30.37
CA ASP A 62 5.56 -11.15 30.85
C ASP A 62 4.55 -10.37 31.71
N LEU A 63 3.27 -10.37 31.29
CA LEU A 63 2.19 -9.76 32.08
C LEU A 63 1.99 -10.46 33.39
N LYS A 64 1.97 -11.80 33.44
CA LYS A 64 1.83 -12.59 34.67
C LYS A 64 2.97 -12.27 35.65
N MET A 65 4.21 -12.30 35.16
CA MET A 65 5.38 -11.98 35.98
C MET A 65 5.34 -10.55 36.50
N GLY A 66 5.01 -9.58 35.65
CA GLY A 66 4.92 -8.17 36.06
C GLY A 66 3.85 -7.92 37.12
N LEU A 67 2.66 -8.50 36.97
CA LEU A 67 1.59 -8.38 37.96
C LEU A 67 1.95 -9.05 39.29
N ALA A 68 2.53 -10.24 39.24
CA ALA A 68 2.99 -10.94 40.45
C ALA A 68 4.06 -10.16 41.23
N GLN A 69 5.00 -9.52 40.53
CA GLN A 69 6.06 -8.72 41.15
C GLN A 69 5.52 -7.42 41.76
N GLN A 70 4.55 -6.75 41.12
CA GLN A 70 4.08 -5.44 41.58
C GLN A 70 2.95 -5.52 42.60
N PHE A 71 2.07 -6.50 42.48
CA PHE A 71 0.83 -6.57 43.26
C PHE A 71 0.71 -7.83 44.13
N GLY A 72 1.65 -8.77 44.00
CA GLY A 72 1.58 -10.04 44.72
C GLY A 72 0.29 -10.81 44.43
N GLY A 73 -0.43 -11.20 45.48
CA GLY A 73 -1.71 -11.92 45.36
C GLY A 73 -2.96 -11.04 45.25
N ALA A 74 -2.81 -9.70 45.20
CA ALA A 74 -3.95 -8.78 45.16
C ALA A 74 -4.68 -8.70 43.82
N VAL A 75 -4.09 -9.25 42.75
CA VAL A 75 -4.66 -9.25 41.39
C VAL A 75 -4.95 -10.67 40.94
N LEU A 76 -6.21 -10.92 40.54
CA LEU A 76 -6.61 -12.17 39.89
C LEU A 76 -6.59 -11.95 38.38
N LEU A 77 -5.69 -12.67 37.67
CA LEU A 77 -5.63 -12.65 36.22
C LEU A 77 -6.35 -13.87 35.66
N GLN A 78 -7.42 -13.64 34.92
CA GLN A 78 -8.14 -14.67 34.18
C GLN A 78 -7.86 -14.51 32.68
N ILE A 79 -7.39 -15.55 32.05
CA ILE A 79 -7.11 -15.56 30.61
C ILE A 79 -8.21 -16.38 29.95
N HIS A 80 -8.96 -15.76 29.07
CA HIS A 80 -9.99 -16.39 28.30
C HIS A 80 -9.52 -16.59 26.86
N GLU A 81 -9.70 -17.78 26.34
CA GLU A 81 -9.54 -18.01 24.91
C GLU A 81 -10.65 -17.28 24.14
N MET A 82 -10.32 -16.81 22.96
CA MET A 82 -11.21 -16.04 22.12
C MET A 82 -12.47 -16.84 21.74
N ALA A 83 -13.65 -16.37 22.14
CA ALA A 83 -14.92 -16.93 21.76
C ALA A 83 -15.27 -16.59 20.29
N ALA A 84 -16.08 -17.44 19.65
CA ALA A 84 -16.53 -17.20 18.27
C ALA A 84 -17.29 -15.88 18.11
N ALA A 85 -18.02 -15.44 19.14
CA ALA A 85 -18.76 -14.19 19.16
C ALA A 85 -17.86 -12.95 19.18
N ASP A 86 -16.65 -13.06 19.72
CA ASP A 86 -15.74 -11.92 19.89
C ASP A 86 -14.84 -11.67 18.67
N ARG A 87 -14.82 -12.58 17.70
CA ARG A 87 -13.96 -12.50 16.50
C ARG A 87 -14.07 -11.17 15.75
N GLN A 88 -15.25 -10.54 15.75
CA GLN A 88 -15.45 -9.23 15.12
C GLN A 88 -14.92 -8.05 15.94
N ARG A 89 -14.65 -8.25 17.24
CA ARG A 89 -14.18 -7.22 18.16
C ARG A 89 -12.69 -7.26 18.38
N VAL A 90 -12.02 -8.37 18.03
CA VAL A 90 -10.58 -8.56 18.21
C VAL A 90 -9.80 -7.48 17.48
N PRO A 91 -8.97 -6.70 18.16
CA PRO A 91 -8.10 -5.74 17.51
C PRO A 91 -6.94 -6.43 16.79
N ILE A 92 -6.53 -5.90 15.67
CA ILE A 92 -5.55 -6.49 14.77
C ILE A 92 -4.24 -5.73 14.82
N LYS A 93 -3.15 -6.47 14.95
CA LYS A 93 -1.79 -6.01 14.79
C LYS A 93 -1.16 -6.78 13.65
N LEU A 94 -0.72 -6.07 12.61
CA LEU A 94 0.03 -6.66 11.51
C LEU A 94 1.45 -6.99 11.97
N LYS A 95 2.00 -8.12 11.55
CA LYS A 95 3.36 -8.56 11.85
C LYS A 95 4.03 -8.95 10.54
N ASN A 96 4.72 -7.99 9.92
CA ASN A 96 5.39 -8.17 8.64
C ASN A 96 6.91 -8.00 8.77
N ASN A 97 7.63 -8.55 7.78
CA ASN A 97 9.08 -8.37 7.69
C ASN A 97 9.45 -6.90 7.43
N ALA A 98 10.67 -6.50 7.79
CA ALA A 98 11.16 -5.12 7.67
C ALA A 98 11.06 -4.51 6.25
N LEU A 99 11.00 -5.32 5.20
CA LEU A 99 10.79 -4.87 3.82
C LEU A 99 9.30 -4.64 3.49
N ILE A 100 8.41 -5.41 4.11
CA ILE A 100 6.96 -5.38 3.86
C ILE A 100 6.27 -4.42 4.83
N GLU A 101 6.75 -4.30 6.07
CA GLU A 101 6.21 -3.43 7.12
C GLU A 101 5.86 -2.00 6.64
N PRO A 102 6.70 -1.31 5.84
CA PRO A 102 6.36 0.04 5.37
C PRO A 102 5.11 0.08 4.47
N PHE A 103 4.79 -1.00 3.77
CA PHE A 103 3.61 -1.08 2.89
C PHE A 103 2.31 -1.31 3.66
N GLU A 104 2.37 -1.64 4.95
CA GLU A 104 1.18 -1.64 5.81
C GLU A 104 0.45 -0.29 5.80
N LEU A 105 1.17 0.82 5.55
CA LEU A 105 0.57 2.14 5.38
C LEU A 105 -0.53 2.16 4.30
N VAL A 106 -0.32 1.44 3.19
CA VAL A 106 -1.29 1.36 2.10
C VAL A 106 -2.50 0.54 2.54
N THR A 107 -2.28 -0.57 3.25
CA THR A 107 -3.35 -1.41 3.79
C THR A 107 -4.13 -0.67 4.89
N GLU A 108 -3.44 0.00 5.82
CA GLU A 108 -4.06 0.81 6.89
C GLU A 108 -4.89 1.97 6.33
N MET A 109 -4.46 2.57 5.21
CA MET A 109 -5.16 3.69 4.57
C MET A 109 -6.50 3.25 3.96
N TYR A 110 -6.61 2.03 3.49
CA TYR A 110 -7.87 1.47 3.01
C TYR A 110 -8.71 0.96 4.17
N SER A 111 -8.27 -0.09 4.84
CA SER A 111 -8.86 -0.66 6.05
C SER A 111 -8.00 -1.84 6.54
N LEU A 112 -7.94 -2.09 7.83
CA LEU A 112 -7.28 -3.28 8.35
C LEU A 112 -8.08 -4.55 8.04
N PRO A 113 -7.42 -5.72 7.86
CA PRO A 113 -8.10 -7.00 7.66
C PRO A 113 -8.92 -7.38 8.88
N LYS A 114 -9.98 -8.17 8.70
CA LYS A 114 -10.65 -8.82 9.82
C LYS A 114 -9.75 -9.93 10.38
N TYR A 115 -10.01 -10.36 11.61
CA TYR A 115 -9.22 -11.41 12.27
C TYR A 115 -9.11 -12.72 11.46
N GLU A 116 -10.16 -13.06 10.72
CA GLU A 116 -10.21 -14.27 9.88
C GLU A 116 -9.53 -14.10 8.52
N ASP A 117 -9.36 -12.85 8.08
CA ASP A 117 -8.76 -12.55 6.78
C ASP A 117 -7.23 -12.66 6.84
N LYS A 118 -6.62 -13.01 5.72
CA LYS A 118 -5.17 -12.95 5.59
C LYS A 118 -4.73 -11.52 5.32
N ASP A 119 -3.57 -11.18 5.86
CA ASP A 119 -2.92 -9.90 5.55
C ASP A 119 -2.60 -9.81 4.05
N PRO A 120 -3.16 -8.84 3.33
CA PRO A 120 -2.87 -8.62 1.92
C PRO A 120 -1.54 -7.89 1.68
N THR A 121 -0.93 -7.31 2.72
CA THR A 121 0.24 -6.44 2.62
C THR A 121 1.43 -7.06 1.85
N PRO A 122 1.77 -8.36 2.01
CA PRO A 122 2.86 -8.96 1.25
C PRO A 122 2.64 -8.92 -0.27
N VAL A 123 1.41 -9.13 -0.71
CA VAL A 123 1.07 -9.10 -2.14
C VAL A 123 0.98 -7.65 -2.64
N VAL A 124 0.36 -6.77 -1.84
CA VAL A 124 0.28 -5.33 -2.11
C VAL A 124 1.67 -4.73 -2.27
N SER A 125 2.64 -5.11 -1.44
CA SER A 125 3.99 -4.56 -1.50
C SER A 125 4.67 -4.79 -2.86
N VAL A 126 4.49 -5.97 -3.45
CA VAL A 126 5.05 -6.31 -4.76
C VAL A 126 4.39 -5.48 -5.87
N PHE A 127 3.06 -5.47 -5.92
CA PHE A 127 2.35 -4.73 -6.97
C PHE A 127 2.54 -3.23 -6.85
N TYR A 128 2.45 -2.68 -5.64
CA TYR A 128 2.64 -1.25 -5.43
C TYR A 128 4.05 -0.79 -5.81
N PHE A 129 5.07 -1.58 -5.48
CA PHE A 129 6.46 -1.33 -5.88
C PHE A 129 6.61 -1.26 -7.41
N ILE A 130 5.99 -2.21 -8.13
CA ILE A 130 5.98 -2.24 -9.60
C ILE A 130 5.23 -1.02 -10.17
N PHE A 131 4.03 -0.74 -9.68
CA PHE A 131 3.19 0.35 -10.18
C PHE A 131 3.86 1.71 -10.00
N PHE A 132 4.31 2.00 -8.78
CA PHE A 132 4.97 3.27 -8.48
C PHE A 132 6.25 3.43 -9.30
N GLY A 133 7.06 2.37 -9.38
CA GLY A 133 8.28 2.37 -10.16
C GLY A 133 8.03 2.66 -11.63
N MET A 134 7.03 2.01 -12.25
CA MET A 134 6.68 2.18 -13.65
C MET A 134 6.12 3.57 -13.95
N MET A 135 5.31 4.15 -13.04
CA MET A 135 4.73 5.48 -13.23
C MET A 135 5.73 6.62 -13.10
N ALA A 136 6.77 6.46 -12.27
CA ALA A 136 7.76 7.51 -12.00
C ALA A 136 9.15 7.21 -12.61
N ALA A 137 9.25 6.27 -13.49
CA ALA A 137 10.44 5.61 -14.03
C ALA A 137 11.53 6.56 -14.53
N ASP A 138 12.42 7.00 -13.64
CA ASP A 138 13.60 7.79 -13.93
C ASP A 138 14.71 7.48 -12.91
N ILE A 139 15.92 7.16 -13.39
CA ILE A 139 17.04 6.77 -12.54
C ILE A 139 17.43 7.90 -11.58
N GLY A 140 17.50 9.15 -12.10
CA GLY A 140 17.89 10.32 -11.31
C GLY A 140 16.90 10.60 -10.18
N TYR A 141 15.59 10.54 -10.47
CA TYR A 141 14.54 10.74 -9.48
C TYR A 141 14.53 9.61 -8.45
N GLY A 142 14.71 8.35 -8.88
CA GLY A 142 14.80 7.19 -7.99
C GLY A 142 15.96 7.29 -7.02
N LEU A 143 17.16 7.65 -7.52
CA LEU A 143 18.34 7.84 -6.68
C LEU A 143 18.21 9.01 -5.71
N LEU A 144 17.60 10.13 -6.12
CA LEU A 144 17.33 11.25 -5.23
C LEU A 144 16.33 10.88 -4.13
N LEU A 145 15.28 10.13 -4.46
CA LEU A 145 14.30 9.66 -3.49
C LEU A 145 14.94 8.69 -2.49
N PHE A 146 15.70 7.71 -2.97
CA PHE A 146 16.40 6.74 -2.12
C PHE A 146 17.46 7.42 -1.24
N GLY A 147 18.30 8.27 -1.82
CA GLY A 147 19.38 8.98 -1.13
C GLY A 147 18.82 9.97 -0.10
N GLY A 148 17.85 10.78 -0.48
CA GLY A 148 17.21 11.77 0.39
C GLY A 148 16.49 11.14 1.59
N THR A 149 15.73 10.07 1.36
CA THR A 149 15.05 9.34 2.46
C THR A 149 16.05 8.61 3.35
N THR A 150 17.12 8.06 2.79
CA THR A 150 18.18 7.40 3.59
C THR A 150 18.95 8.41 4.42
N TRP A 151 19.28 9.57 3.86
CA TRP A 151 19.92 10.67 4.58
C TRP A 151 19.02 11.16 5.72
N ALA A 152 17.73 11.39 5.44
CA ALA A 152 16.76 11.82 6.44
C ALA A 152 16.63 10.82 7.60
N LEU A 153 16.59 9.50 7.30
CA LEU A 153 16.52 8.46 8.33
C LEU A 153 17.78 8.36 9.20
N LYS A 154 18.96 8.70 8.65
CA LYS A 154 20.23 8.64 9.40
C LYS A 154 20.51 9.89 10.22
N THR A 155 20.15 11.07 9.70
CA THR A 155 20.52 12.37 10.31
C THR A 155 19.42 12.98 11.15
N LEU A 156 18.14 12.79 10.76
CA LEU A 156 17.02 13.40 11.45
C LEU A 156 16.45 12.45 12.51
N HIS A 157 16.22 12.97 13.72
CA HIS A 157 15.48 12.26 14.76
C HIS A 157 13.98 12.32 14.47
N VAL A 158 13.51 11.45 13.58
CA VAL A 158 12.12 11.44 13.11
C VAL A 158 11.22 10.58 14.02
N LYS A 159 9.94 10.95 14.09
CA LYS A 159 8.91 10.16 14.79
C LYS A 159 8.75 8.79 14.13
N PRO A 160 8.34 7.73 14.87
CA PRO A 160 8.18 6.38 14.32
C PRO A 160 7.28 6.31 13.10
N SER A 161 6.16 7.05 13.08
CA SER A 161 5.24 7.13 11.94
C SER A 161 5.90 7.75 10.70
N LEU A 162 6.67 8.83 10.87
CA LEU A 162 7.41 9.44 9.78
C LEU A 162 8.55 8.55 9.31
N ALA A 163 9.21 7.82 10.23
CA ALA A 163 10.23 6.84 9.86
C ALA A 163 9.66 5.69 9.01
N LYS A 164 8.43 5.21 9.32
CA LYS A 164 7.72 4.21 8.50
C LYS A 164 7.47 4.76 7.09
N ASN A 165 6.97 5.99 6.95
CA ASN A 165 6.77 6.67 5.67
C ASN A 165 8.09 6.83 4.88
N LEU A 166 9.17 7.26 5.53
CA LEU A 166 10.47 7.41 4.87
C LEU A 166 11.04 6.07 4.39
N ARG A 167 10.86 4.98 5.16
CA ARG A 167 11.24 3.62 4.73
C ARG A 167 10.42 3.19 3.50
N PHE A 168 9.12 3.49 3.49
CA PHE A 168 8.25 3.23 2.35
C PHE A 168 8.77 3.91 1.08
N PHE A 169 8.98 5.22 1.10
CA PHE A 169 9.51 5.96 -0.05
C PHE A 169 10.95 5.56 -0.41
N ARG A 170 11.75 5.13 0.56
CA ARG A 170 13.09 4.60 0.28
C ARG A 170 13.04 3.34 -0.59
N ILE A 171 12.14 2.41 -0.28
CA ILE A 171 11.96 1.19 -1.07
C ILE A 171 11.40 1.54 -2.45
N LEU A 172 10.41 2.42 -2.52
CA LEU A 172 9.85 2.89 -3.79
C LEU A 172 10.89 3.58 -4.67
N GLY A 173 11.84 4.31 -4.08
CA GLY A 173 12.96 4.92 -4.82
C GLY A 173 13.81 3.90 -5.57
N ILE A 174 14.00 2.70 -5.01
CA ILE A 174 14.68 1.59 -5.71
C ILE A 174 13.83 1.15 -6.92
N GLY A 175 12.51 1.02 -6.76
CA GLY A 175 11.60 0.66 -7.85
C GLY A 175 11.66 1.66 -9.00
N VAL A 176 11.63 2.96 -8.67
CA VAL A 176 11.75 4.05 -9.66
C VAL A 176 13.07 3.99 -10.42
N ALA A 177 14.19 3.76 -9.72
CA ALA A 177 15.50 3.63 -10.35
C ALA A 177 15.58 2.41 -11.26
N LEU A 178 15.05 1.24 -10.84
CA LEU A 178 15.03 0.02 -11.64
C LEU A 178 14.22 0.19 -12.94
N TRP A 179 13.01 0.74 -12.85
CA TRP A 179 12.20 1.04 -14.04
C TRP A 179 12.83 2.14 -14.88
N GLY A 180 13.50 3.11 -14.25
CA GLY A 180 14.30 4.12 -14.94
C GLY A 180 15.42 3.52 -15.79
N VAL A 181 16.09 2.45 -15.31
CA VAL A 181 17.09 1.68 -16.10
C VAL A 181 16.42 0.99 -17.29
N ILE A 182 15.26 0.36 -17.09
CA ILE A 182 14.52 -0.33 -18.17
C ILE A 182 14.12 0.68 -19.26
N TYR A 183 13.62 1.86 -18.87
CA TYR A 183 13.23 2.91 -19.82
C TYR A 183 14.37 3.78 -20.31
N GLY A 184 15.58 3.63 -19.72
CA GLY A 184 16.76 4.41 -20.08
C GLY A 184 16.56 5.91 -19.86
N SER A 185 15.87 6.33 -18.81
CA SER A 185 15.65 7.73 -18.45
C SER A 185 16.51 8.15 -17.26
N PHE A 186 17.24 9.26 -17.41
CA PHE A 186 18.01 9.89 -16.35
C PHE A 186 17.78 11.41 -16.39
N PHE A 187 16.99 11.95 -15.47
CA PHE A 187 16.49 13.32 -15.51
C PHE A 187 15.91 13.71 -16.87
N GLY A 188 15.10 12.82 -17.48
CA GLY A 188 14.51 13.04 -18.79
C GLY A 188 15.50 12.95 -19.97
N PHE A 189 16.79 12.75 -19.75
CA PHE A 189 17.76 12.41 -20.79
C PHE A 189 17.62 10.94 -21.17
N LYS A 190 17.68 10.64 -22.46
CA LYS A 190 17.64 9.28 -22.98
C LYS A 190 19.03 8.68 -22.95
N LEU A 191 19.15 7.51 -22.32
CA LEU A 191 20.39 6.76 -22.25
C LEU A 191 20.48 5.76 -23.42
N PRO A 192 21.68 5.47 -23.95
CA PRO A 192 21.85 4.60 -25.12
C PRO A 192 21.58 3.12 -24.83
N PHE A 193 21.49 2.71 -23.58
CA PHE A 193 21.23 1.32 -23.15
C PHE A 193 19.76 1.05 -22.76
N ALA A 194 18.82 1.92 -23.14
CA ALA A 194 17.40 1.72 -22.86
C ALA A 194 16.94 0.39 -23.45
N LEU A 195 16.33 -0.47 -22.63
CA LEU A 195 15.68 -1.70 -23.08
C LEU A 195 14.37 -1.41 -23.80
N ILE A 196 13.64 -0.39 -23.35
CA ILE A 196 12.37 0.05 -23.91
C ILE A 196 12.40 1.57 -24.01
N ASN A 197 12.24 2.10 -25.19
CA ASN A 197 12.26 3.53 -25.40
C ASN A 197 10.85 4.13 -25.24
N THR A 198 10.68 5.04 -24.28
CA THR A 198 9.37 5.67 -23.99
C THR A 198 8.77 6.45 -25.15
N SER A 199 9.55 6.84 -26.18
CA SER A 199 9.03 7.59 -27.33
C SER A 199 8.71 6.74 -28.55
N THR A 200 9.35 5.57 -28.73
CA THR A 200 9.13 4.69 -29.91
C THR A 200 8.30 3.46 -29.55
N ASP A 201 8.45 2.93 -28.33
CA ASP A 201 7.93 1.62 -27.97
C ASP A 201 6.67 1.72 -27.08
N VAL A 202 5.82 2.74 -27.35
CA VAL A 202 4.59 3.02 -26.57
C VAL A 202 3.68 1.79 -26.49
N ILE A 203 3.54 1.04 -27.61
CA ILE A 203 2.70 -0.16 -27.64
C ILE A 203 3.26 -1.26 -26.73
N THR A 204 4.59 -1.42 -26.71
CA THR A 204 5.24 -2.40 -25.80
C THR A 204 4.97 -2.06 -24.35
N ILE A 205 5.07 -0.78 -23.96
CA ILE A 205 4.77 -0.33 -22.60
C ILE A 205 3.29 -0.54 -22.26
N LEU A 206 2.39 -0.30 -23.23
CA LEU A 206 0.97 -0.58 -23.08
C LEU A 206 0.72 -2.06 -22.79
N ILE A 207 1.32 -2.94 -23.58
CA ILE A 207 1.17 -4.40 -23.39
C ILE A 207 1.69 -4.82 -22.02
N ILE A 208 2.86 -4.33 -21.60
CA ILE A 208 3.43 -4.61 -20.28
C ILE A 208 2.48 -4.15 -19.17
N SER A 209 1.90 -2.94 -19.29
CA SER A 209 0.93 -2.41 -18.32
C SER A 209 -0.30 -3.30 -18.19
N VAL A 210 -0.85 -3.74 -19.32
CA VAL A 210 -2.03 -4.62 -19.35
C VAL A 210 -1.68 -6.00 -18.79
N VAL A 211 -0.51 -6.56 -19.11
CA VAL A 211 -0.05 -7.85 -18.57
C VAL A 211 0.12 -7.77 -17.05
N ILE A 212 0.76 -6.71 -16.53
CA ILE A 212 0.88 -6.49 -15.08
C ILE A 212 -0.50 -6.38 -14.44
N GLY A 213 -1.42 -5.63 -15.07
CA GLY A 213 -2.82 -5.53 -14.63
C GLY A 213 -3.53 -6.88 -14.62
N PHE A 214 -3.37 -7.66 -15.67
CA PHE A 214 -3.92 -9.01 -15.77
C PHE A 214 -3.43 -9.91 -14.63
N VAL A 215 -2.11 -9.94 -14.37
CA VAL A 215 -1.54 -10.72 -13.26
C VAL A 215 -2.07 -10.23 -11.91
N THR A 216 -2.26 -8.92 -11.74
CA THR A 216 -2.82 -8.34 -10.51
C THR A 216 -4.26 -8.79 -10.29
N VAL A 217 -5.11 -8.70 -11.30
CA VAL A 217 -6.52 -9.13 -11.23
C VAL A 217 -6.61 -10.64 -11.00
N MET A 218 -5.78 -11.43 -11.71
CA MET A 218 -5.70 -12.89 -11.49
C MET A 218 -5.34 -13.24 -10.04
N THR A 219 -4.36 -12.53 -9.48
CA THR A 219 -3.95 -12.74 -8.09
C THR A 219 -5.09 -12.38 -7.13
N GLY A 220 -5.83 -11.29 -7.37
CA GLY A 220 -7.00 -10.91 -6.59
C GLY A 220 -8.10 -11.96 -6.61
N LEU A 221 -8.44 -12.48 -7.80
CA LEU A 221 -9.44 -13.54 -7.98
C LEU A 221 -9.01 -14.86 -7.31
N PHE A 222 -7.72 -15.22 -7.41
CA PHE A 222 -7.19 -16.38 -6.73
C PHE A 222 -7.32 -16.26 -5.21
N LEU A 223 -7.02 -15.09 -4.65
CA LEU A 223 -7.17 -14.84 -3.22
C LEU A 223 -8.65 -14.89 -2.80
N SER A 224 -9.57 -14.39 -3.63
CA SER A 224 -11.03 -14.50 -3.45
C SER A 224 -11.47 -15.97 -3.37
N GLY A 225 -11.09 -16.77 -4.37
CA GLY A 225 -11.39 -18.20 -4.39
C GLY A 225 -10.86 -18.93 -3.15
N LYS A 226 -9.60 -18.67 -2.77
CA LYS A 226 -8.96 -19.26 -1.58
C LYS A 226 -9.62 -18.84 -0.27
N LYS A 227 -10.08 -17.58 -0.17
CA LYS A 227 -10.85 -17.08 0.98
C LYS A 227 -12.16 -17.85 1.14
N ASN A 228 -12.94 -17.98 0.06
CA ASN A 228 -14.23 -18.66 0.06
C ASN A 228 -14.11 -20.19 0.35
N ILE A 229 -13.04 -20.84 -0.16
CA ILE A 229 -12.75 -22.24 0.22
C ILE A 229 -12.53 -22.38 1.72
N ARG A 230 -11.78 -21.43 2.35
CA ARG A 230 -11.56 -21.46 3.80
C ARG A 230 -12.86 -21.30 4.58
N MET A 231 -13.79 -20.48 4.07
CA MET A 231 -15.13 -20.32 4.65
C MET A 231 -16.07 -21.48 4.33
N LYS A 232 -15.59 -22.52 3.61
CA LYS A 232 -16.36 -23.71 3.17
C LYS A 232 -17.52 -23.35 2.21
N ASP A 233 -17.49 -22.18 1.58
CA ASP A 233 -18.42 -21.80 0.53
C ASP A 233 -17.81 -22.06 -0.85
N TYR A 234 -17.96 -23.29 -1.30
CA TYR A 234 -17.39 -23.75 -2.57
C TYR A 234 -18.10 -23.13 -3.78
N ALA A 235 -19.39 -22.81 -3.64
CA ALA A 235 -20.15 -22.19 -4.72
C ALA A 235 -19.68 -20.75 -4.95
N ALA A 236 -19.50 -19.96 -3.88
CA ALA A 236 -18.92 -18.63 -3.95
C ALA A 236 -17.45 -18.68 -4.42
N ALA A 237 -16.66 -19.66 -3.99
CA ALA A 237 -15.27 -19.84 -4.42
C ALA A 237 -15.16 -20.02 -5.96
N TYR A 238 -16.06 -20.80 -6.54
CA TYR A 238 -16.12 -20.97 -7.99
C TYR A 238 -16.64 -19.71 -8.67
N ASN A 239 -17.83 -19.22 -8.27
CA ASN A 239 -18.54 -18.12 -8.95
C ASN A 239 -17.84 -16.76 -8.86
N SER A 240 -17.15 -16.43 -7.76
CA SER A 240 -16.49 -15.13 -7.55
C SER A 240 -14.97 -15.18 -7.71
N GLY A 241 -14.39 -16.36 -7.88
CA GLY A 241 -12.94 -16.54 -7.98
C GLY A 241 -12.53 -17.31 -9.23
N PHE A 242 -12.54 -18.66 -9.14
CA PHE A 242 -11.91 -19.52 -10.14
C PHE A 242 -12.56 -19.47 -11.52
N ALA A 243 -13.89 -19.40 -11.60
CA ALA A 243 -14.57 -19.32 -12.89
C ALA A 243 -14.18 -18.07 -13.66
N TRP A 244 -14.10 -16.91 -12.96
CA TRP A 244 -13.66 -15.67 -13.58
C TRP A 244 -12.18 -15.71 -13.99
N MET A 245 -11.31 -16.36 -13.22
CA MET A 245 -9.92 -16.57 -13.64
C MET A 245 -9.87 -17.32 -14.98
N LEU A 246 -10.61 -18.42 -15.10
CA LEU A 246 -10.62 -19.23 -16.32
C LEU A 246 -11.28 -18.50 -17.50
N ILE A 247 -12.33 -17.72 -17.26
CA ILE A 247 -12.95 -16.88 -18.30
C ILE A 247 -11.95 -15.83 -18.81
N LEU A 248 -11.26 -15.11 -17.94
CA LEU A 248 -10.30 -14.09 -18.34
C LEU A 248 -9.08 -14.68 -19.04
N ILE A 249 -8.59 -15.85 -18.59
CA ILE A 249 -7.56 -16.60 -19.31
C ILE A 249 -8.07 -17.00 -20.69
N GLY A 250 -9.30 -17.54 -20.78
CA GLY A 250 -9.93 -17.91 -22.03
C GLY A 250 -10.05 -16.73 -23.00
N LEU A 251 -10.46 -15.56 -22.52
CA LEU A 251 -10.53 -14.34 -23.32
C LEU A 251 -9.15 -13.85 -23.77
N ALA A 252 -8.13 -13.96 -22.93
CA ALA A 252 -6.75 -13.61 -23.29
C ALA A 252 -6.21 -14.55 -24.39
N LEU A 253 -6.47 -15.86 -24.29
CA LEU A 253 -6.10 -16.85 -25.30
C LEU A 253 -6.87 -16.64 -26.61
N LEU A 254 -8.16 -16.31 -26.53
CA LEU A 254 -8.98 -15.96 -27.69
C LEU A 254 -8.42 -14.72 -28.41
N ALA A 255 -8.08 -13.67 -27.67
CA ALA A 255 -7.47 -12.47 -28.22
C ALA A 255 -6.13 -12.78 -28.90
N ALA A 256 -5.26 -13.58 -28.27
CA ALA A 256 -4.00 -14.01 -28.84
C ALA A 256 -4.19 -14.81 -30.14
N GLY A 257 -5.14 -15.73 -30.18
CA GLY A 257 -5.45 -16.52 -31.38
C GLY A 257 -6.05 -15.70 -32.52
N ARG A 258 -6.70 -14.55 -32.21
CA ARG A 258 -7.21 -13.63 -33.25
C ARG A 258 -6.12 -12.68 -33.77
N LEU A 259 -5.16 -12.30 -32.92
CA LEU A 259 -4.05 -11.41 -33.31
C LEU A 259 -2.94 -12.14 -34.07
N PHE A 260 -2.69 -13.41 -33.75
CA PHE A 260 -1.63 -14.22 -34.34
C PHE A 260 -2.23 -15.45 -35.03
N PRO A 261 -2.27 -15.49 -36.39
CA PRO A 261 -2.87 -16.61 -37.15
C PRO A 261 -2.28 -17.98 -36.80
N ASP A 262 -1.00 -18.04 -36.44
CA ASP A 262 -0.31 -19.29 -36.06
C ASP A 262 -0.84 -19.86 -34.75
N LEU A 263 -1.54 -19.06 -33.94
CA LEU A 263 -2.13 -19.42 -32.66
C LEU A 263 -3.65 -19.65 -32.72
N ALA A 264 -4.23 -19.85 -33.92
CA ALA A 264 -5.67 -20.03 -34.09
C ALA A 264 -6.25 -21.17 -33.24
N MET A 265 -5.51 -22.27 -33.05
CA MET A 265 -5.90 -23.39 -32.19
C MET A 265 -5.96 -23.00 -30.70
N VAL A 266 -5.05 -22.12 -30.28
CA VAL A 266 -5.05 -21.56 -28.92
C VAL A 266 -6.26 -20.66 -28.71
N GLY A 267 -6.64 -19.89 -29.71
CA GLY A 267 -7.86 -19.07 -29.71
C GLY A 267 -9.13 -19.93 -29.54
N PHE A 268 -9.22 -21.05 -30.26
CA PHE A 268 -10.34 -21.99 -30.12
C PHE A 268 -10.44 -22.60 -28.72
N ILE A 269 -9.30 -23.00 -28.14
CA ILE A 269 -9.26 -23.48 -26.74
C ILE A 269 -9.73 -22.38 -25.79
N GLY A 270 -9.31 -21.12 -26.02
CA GLY A 270 -9.72 -19.97 -25.21
C GLY A 270 -11.23 -19.72 -25.25
N GLU A 271 -11.84 -19.83 -26.43
CA GLU A 271 -13.29 -19.69 -26.60
C GLU A 271 -14.07 -20.74 -25.81
N TRP A 272 -13.67 -22.01 -25.93
CA TRP A 272 -14.27 -23.10 -25.15
C TRP A 272 -14.07 -22.92 -23.65
N LEU A 273 -12.87 -22.52 -23.21
CA LEU A 273 -12.58 -22.30 -21.79
C LEU A 273 -13.48 -21.19 -21.22
N ALA A 274 -13.64 -20.07 -21.92
CA ALA A 274 -14.50 -18.98 -21.48
C ALA A 274 -15.98 -19.40 -21.45
N THR A 275 -16.47 -20.05 -22.53
CA THR A 275 -17.87 -20.42 -22.66
C THR A 275 -18.28 -21.47 -21.62
N VAL A 276 -17.49 -22.53 -21.44
CA VAL A 276 -17.76 -23.58 -20.45
C VAL A 276 -17.83 -23.02 -19.04
N ASN A 277 -16.93 -22.12 -18.66
CA ASN A 277 -16.94 -21.51 -17.32
C ASN A 277 -18.07 -20.48 -17.17
N ALA A 278 -18.45 -19.75 -18.21
CA ALA A 278 -19.62 -18.88 -18.16
C ALA A 278 -20.92 -19.67 -17.93
N VAL A 279 -21.10 -20.80 -18.64
CA VAL A 279 -22.20 -21.73 -18.38
C VAL A 279 -22.10 -22.33 -16.99
N GLY A 280 -20.88 -22.67 -16.54
CA GLY A 280 -20.60 -23.18 -15.20
C GLY A 280 -21.07 -22.22 -14.08
N ILE A 281 -20.85 -20.92 -14.21
CA ILE A 281 -21.34 -19.90 -13.27
C ILE A 281 -22.87 -19.99 -13.14
N VAL A 282 -23.58 -20.09 -14.28
CA VAL A 282 -25.05 -20.19 -14.30
C VAL A 282 -25.50 -21.48 -13.60
N LEU A 283 -24.91 -22.61 -13.95
CA LEU A 283 -25.29 -23.91 -13.36
C LEU A 283 -25.03 -23.95 -11.86
N VAL A 284 -23.85 -23.51 -11.39
CA VAL A 284 -23.50 -23.50 -9.96
C VAL A 284 -24.42 -22.55 -9.20
N SER A 285 -24.79 -21.41 -9.77
CA SER A 285 -25.71 -20.46 -9.14
C SER A 285 -27.14 -21.04 -8.98
N ILE A 286 -27.64 -21.77 -9.99
CA ILE A 286 -28.96 -22.43 -9.94
C ILE A 286 -28.95 -23.55 -8.90
N ILE A 287 -27.89 -24.40 -8.90
CA ILE A 287 -27.74 -25.51 -7.94
C ILE A 287 -27.65 -24.98 -6.51
N SER A 288 -26.85 -23.93 -6.28
CA SER A 288 -26.68 -23.30 -4.95
C SER A 288 -27.98 -22.69 -4.44
N ALA A 289 -28.77 -22.06 -5.31
CA ALA A 289 -30.05 -21.48 -4.96
C ALA A 289 -31.18 -22.53 -4.80
N LYS A 290 -30.94 -23.80 -5.17
CA LYS A 290 -31.95 -24.90 -5.20
C LYS A 290 -33.25 -24.50 -5.94
N SER A 291 -33.20 -23.52 -6.84
CA SER A 291 -34.33 -22.97 -7.54
C SER A 291 -33.90 -22.18 -8.78
N LEU A 292 -34.78 -22.08 -9.80
CA LEU A 292 -34.58 -21.20 -10.95
C LEU A 292 -34.43 -19.71 -10.58
N LYS A 293 -34.77 -19.32 -9.33
CA LYS A 293 -34.48 -17.98 -8.79
C LYS A 293 -32.98 -17.63 -8.78
N GLY A 294 -32.09 -18.65 -8.85
CA GLY A 294 -30.64 -18.47 -9.01
C GLY A 294 -30.20 -17.90 -10.35
N LEU A 295 -31.10 -17.89 -11.37
CA LEU A 295 -30.80 -17.37 -12.69
C LEU A 295 -30.52 -15.85 -12.70
N GLY A 296 -31.31 -15.07 -11.93
CA GLY A 296 -31.13 -13.63 -11.82
C GLY A 296 -29.73 -13.23 -11.29
N PRO A 297 -29.32 -13.72 -10.10
CA PRO A 297 -27.96 -13.52 -9.60
C PRO A 297 -26.85 -14.04 -10.53
N ALA A 298 -27.09 -15.16 -11.25
CA ALA A 298 -26.13 -15.69 -12.22
C ALA A 298 -25.90 -14.74 -13.40
N LEU A 299 -26.98 -14.23 -14.00
CA LEU A 299 -26.89 -13.27 -15.11
C LEU A 299 -26.24 -11.95 -14.65
N PHE A 300 -26.57 -11.48 -13.43
CA PHE A 300 -25.94 -10.32 -12.85
C PHE A 300 -24.43 -10.56 -12.62
N ASN A 301 -24.05 -11.75 -12.17
CA ASN A 301 -22.64 -12.11 -12.04
C ASN A 301 -21.91 -12.12 -13.40
N LEU A 302 -22.54 -12.63 -14.46
CA LEU A 302 -21.95 -12.58 -15.80
C LEU A 302 -21.82 -11.14 -16.35
N TYR A 303 -22.72 -10.24 -15.96
CA TYR A 303 -22.60 -8.81 -16.31
C TYR A 303 -21.31 -8.17 -15.77
N ASN A 304 -20.73 -8.72 -14.69
CA ASN A 304 -19.46 -8.26 -14.14
C ASN A 304 -18.27 -8.38 -15.10
N ILE A 305 -18.41 -9.06 -16.24
CA ILE A 305 -17.37 -9.08 -17.29
C ILE A 305 -16.98 -7.65 -17.71
N SER A 306 -17.96 -6.74 -17.79
CA SER A 306 -17.73 -5.33 -18.11
C SER A 306 -16.83 -4.65 -17.08
N SER A 307 -17.01 -4.97 -15.80
CA SER A 307 -16.15 -4.47 -14.70
C SER A 307 -14.72 -5.00 -14.83
N TYR A 308 -14.54 -6.29 -15.10
CA TYR A 308 -13.18 -6.87 -15.24
C TYR A 308 -12.42 -6.32 -16.43
N VAL A 309 -13.11 -6.10 -17.57
CA VAL A 309 -12.52 -5.44 -18.74
C VAL A 309 -12.15 -3.99 -18.40
N GLY A 310 -13.04 -3.26 -17.72
CA GLY A 310 -12.78 -1.91 -17.22
C GLY A 310 -11.57 -1.84 -16.28
N ASP A 311 -11.43 -2.83 -15.38
CA ASP A 311 -10.28 -2.94 -14.51
C ASP A 311 -8.96 -3.10 -15.30
N LEU A 312 -8.94 -3.99 -16.31
CA LEU A 312 -7.75 -4.19 -17.15
C LEU A 312 -7.39 -2.91 -17.93
N VAL A 313 -8.38 -2.21 -18.46
CA VAL A 313 -8.16 -0.91 -19.12
C VAL A 313 -7.62 0.14 -18.13
N SER A 314 -8.02 0.10 -16.87
CA SER A 314 -7.51 1.02 -15.84
C SER A 314 -5.99 0.94 -15.65
N PHE A 315 -5.36 -0.22 -15.92
CA PHE A 315 -3.91 -0.38 -15.83
C PHE A 315 -3.13 0.33 -16.95
N THR A 316 -3.78 0.77 -18.03
CA THR A 316 -3.13 1.64 -19.04
C THR A 316 -2.63 2.94 -18.46
N ARG A 317 -3.12 3.34 -17.28
CA ARG A 317 -2.63 4.48 -16.50
C ARG A 317 -1.17 4.35 -16.09
N LEU A 318 -0.67 3.12 -15.88
CA LEU A 318 0.75 2.88 -15.60
C LEU A 318 1.62 3.40 -16.76
N MET A 319 1.23 3.06 -17.99
CA MET A 319 1.88 3.57 -19.20
C MET A 319 1.72 5.08 -19.32
N ALA A 320 0.48 5.58 -19.23
CA ALA A 320 0.18 6.98 -19.48
C ALA A 320 0.97 7.93 -18.59
N LEU A 321 1.06 7.63 -17.28
CA LEU A 321 1.79 8.46 -16.32
C LEU A 321 3.31 8.34 -16.48
N GLY A 322 3.84 7.15 -16.77
CA GLY A 322 5.25 6.94 -17.07
C GLY A 322 5.71 7.71 -18.30
N LEU A 323 4.91 7.65 -19.39
CA LEU A 323 5.18 8.40 -20.60
C LEU A 323 5.06 9.91 -20.40
N ALA A 324 4.05 10.37 -19.66
CA ALA A 324 3.87 11.78 -19.35
C ALA A 324 5.07 12.35 -18.59
N GLY A 325 5.52 11.66 -17.51
CA GLY A 325 6.68 12.08 -16.73
C GLY A 325 7.97 12.16 -17.54
N ALA A 326 8.24 11.15 -18.39
CA ALA A 326 9.38 11.12 -19.28
C ALA A 326 9.33 12.23 -20.36
N SER A 327 8.16 12.46 -20.93
CA SER A 327 7.95 13.50 -21.95
C SER A 327 8.12 14.89 -21.39
N ILE A 328 7.57 15.17 -20.20
CA ILE A 328 7.74 16.45 -19.49
C ILE A 328 9.21 16.67 -19.15
N GLY A 329 9.92 15.66 -18.64
CA GLY A 329 11.36 15.74 -18.36
C GLY A 329 12.19 16.07 -19.61
N SER A 330 11.90 15.42 -20.74
CA SER A 330 12.54 15.69 -22.02
C SER A 330 12.25 17.12 -22.55
N ALA A 331 11.02 17.59 -22.38
CA ALA A 331 10.63 18.96 -22.76
C ALA A 331 11.36 20.01 -21.91
N PHE A 332 11.55 19.77 -20.61
CA PHE A 332 12.31 20.65 -19.74
C PHE A 332 13.78 20.71 -20.12
N ASN A 333 14.39 19.58 -20.50
CA ASN A 333 15.74 19.55 -21.03
C ASN A 333 15.86 20.36 -22.32
N LEU A 334 14.87 20.26 -23.22
CA LEU A 334 14.83 21.05 -24.44
C LEU A 334 14.80 22.56 -24.14
N ILE A 335 13.93 23.00 -23.20
CA ILE A 335 13.85 24.40 -22.79
C ILE A 335 15.23 24.91 -22.29
N VAL A 336 15.88 24.13 -21.43
CA VAL A 336 17.21 24.50 -20.91
C VAL A 336 18.25 24.53 -22.05
N SER A 337 18.13 23.67 -23.05
CA SER A 337 19.05 23.61 -24.19
C SER A 337 18.97 24.84 -25.14
N LEU A 338 17.85 25.56 -25.13
CA LEU A 338 17.65 26.76 -25.94
C LEU A 338 18.49 27.97 -25.48
N PHE A 339 18.99 27.94 -24.23
CA PHE A 339 19.84 29.01 -23.73
C PHE A 339 21.25 28.98 -24.34
N PRO A 340 21.85 30.15 -24.62
CA PRO A 340 23.27 30.22 -25.02
C PRO A 340 24.17 29.58 -23.98
N PRO A 341 25.36 29.07 -24.35
CA PRO A 341 26.24 28.31 -23.44
C PRO A 341 26.50 29.03 -22.11
N PHE A 342 26.75 30.33 -22.11
CA PHE A 342 26.99 31.10 -20.90
C PHE A 342 25.74 31.18 -20.00
N ALA A 343 24.59 31.45 -20.55
CA ALA A 343 23.31 31.50 -19.80
C ALA A 343 22.85 30.09 -19.35
N ARG A 344 23.22 29.05 -20.09
CA ARG A 344 22.91 27.65 -19.72
C ARG A 344 23.59 27.24 -18.42
N PHE A 345 24.85 27.64 -18.21
CA PHE A 345 25.61 27.33 -17.00
C PHE A 345 25.30 28.23 -15.80
N SER A 346 24.52 29.28 -15.97
CA SER A 346 24.05 30.16 -14.89
C SER A 346 22.55 29.99 -14.61
N ILE A 347 21.71 30.67 -15.36
CA ILE A 347 20.25 30.65 -15.23
C ILE A 347 19.70 29.25 -15.58
N GLY A 348 20.30 28.60 -16.60
CA GLY A 348 19.87 27.28 -17.05
C GLY A 348 19.96 26.21 -15.96
N ILE A 349 20.98 26.22 -15.11
CA ILE A 349 21.10 25.26 -13.99
C ILE A 349 19.99 25.49 -12.97
N VAL A 350 19.70 26.73 -12.60
CA VAL A 350 18.63 27.05 -11.66
C VAL A 350 17.27 26.61 -12.22
N LEU A 351 17.05 26.91 -13.52
CA LEU A 351 15.83 26.48 -14.20
C LEU A 351 15.71 24.97 -14.29
N PHE A 352 16.80 24.26 -14.61
CA PHE A 352 16.84 22.79 -14.64
C PHE A 352 16.45 22.20 -13.29
N LEU A 353 17.05 22.66 -12.20
CA LEU A 353 16.74 22.18 -10.85
C LEU A 353 15.29 22.46 -10.46
N ALA A 354 14.76 23.64 -10.77
CA ALA A 354 13.39 23.99 -10.47
C ALA A 354 12.38 23.15 -11.26
N LEU A 355 12.56 23.02 -12.57
CA LEU A 355 11.65 22.28 -13.44
C LEU A 355 11.69 20.77 -13.15
N HIS A 356 12.88 20.18 -12.99
CA HIS A 356 12.98 18.77 -12.61
C HIS A 356 12.51 18.51 -11.18
N GLY A 357 12.67 19.47 -10.27
CA GLY A 357 12.09 19.37 -8.91
C GLY A 357 10.57 19.30 -8.95
N ILE A 358 9.93 20.15 -9.77
CA ILE A 358 8.48 20.12 -9.98
C ILE A 358 8.05 18.80 -10.64
N ASN A 359 8.71 18.38 -11.71
CA ASN A 359 8.36 17.13 -12.40
C ASN A 359 8.50 15.90 -11.49
N MET A 360 9.58 15.84 -10.72
CA MET A 360 9.82 14.78 -9.73
C MET A 360 8.70 14.73 -8.69
N PHE A 361 8.33 15.90 -8.12
CA PHE A 361 7.25 15.97 -7.14
C PHE A 361 5.91 15.50 -7.74
N LEU A 362 5.56 16.00 -8.93
CA LEU A 362 4.32 15.61 -9.61
C LEU A 362 4.30 14.12 -9.98
N SER A 363 5.40 13.58 -10.46
CA SER A 363 5.54 12.16 -10.79
C SER A 363 5.37 11.27 -9.56
N PHE A 364 5.98 11.63 -8.42
CA PHE A 364 5.84 10.88 -7.17
C PHE A 364 4.43 11.00 -6.59
N LEU A 365 3.84 12.19 -6.61
CA LEU A 365 2.46 12.39 -6.15
C LEU A 365 1.48 11.59 -7.00
N SER A 366 1.61 11.66 -8.32
CA SER A 366 0.77 10.90 -9.26
C SER A 366 0.95 9.39 -9.06
N GLY A 367 2.21 8.91 -8.97
CA GLY A 367 2.51 7.50 -8.71
C GLY A 367 1.91 7.01 -7.40
N TYR A 368 1.99 7.81 -6.34
CA TYR A 368 1.41 7.48 -5.05
C TYR A 368 -0.12 7.38 -5.10
N VAL A 369 -0.80 8.40 -5.61
CA VAL A 369 -2.27 8.47 -5.64
C VAL A 369 -2.85 7.41 -6.58
N HIS A 370 -2.32 7.32 -7.80
CA HIS A 370 -2.84 6.37 -8.78
C HIS A 370 -2.42 4.93 -8.49
N GLY A 371 -1.25 4.70 -7.88
CA GLY A 371 -0.85 3.39 -7.37
C GLY A 371 -1.78 2.90 -6.27
N ALA A 372 -2.10 3.76 -5.31
CA ALA A 372 -3.07 3.44 -4.26
C ALA A 372 -4.46 3.12 -4.84
N ARG A 373 -4.92 3.91 -5.83
CA ARG A 373 -6.20 3.65 -6.49
C ARG A 373 -6.25 2.28 -7.17
N LEU A 374 -5.21 1.89 -7.93
CA LEU A 374 -5.14 0.58 -8.57
C LEU A 374 -5.20 -0.56 -7.55
N ILE A 375 -4.57 -0.39 -6.38
CA ILE A 375 -4.67 -1.38 -5.31
C ILE A 375 -6.08 -1.40 -4.69
N PHE A 376 -6.67 -0.24 -4.41
CA PHE A 376 -7.93 -0.16 -3.66
C PHE A 376 -9.14 -0.60 -4.49
N VAL A 377 -9.19 -0.21 -5.76
CA VAL A 377 -10.36 -0.46 -6.61
C VAL A 377 -10.19 -1.76 -7.36
N GLU A 378 -9.10 -1.91 -8.11
CA GLU A 378 -8.92 -3.01 -9.05
C GLU A 378 -8.40 -4.30 -8.38
N PHE A 379 -7.67 -4.20 -7.24
CA PHE A 379 -7.15 -5.37 -6.53
C PHE A 379 -7.97 -5.72 -5.29
N PHE A 380 -8.10 -4.81 -4.30
CA PHE A 380 -8.86 -5.10 -3.08
C PHE A 380 -10.34 -5.34 -3.34
N GLY A 381 -10.95 -4.63 -4.28
CA GLY A 381 -12.33 -4.83 -4.68
C GLY A 381 -12.68 -6.27 -5.11
N LYS A 382 -11.68 -7.14 -5.33
CA LYS A 382 -11.93 -8.54 -5.73
C LYS A 382 -12.07 -9.51 -4.55
N PHE A 383 -11.43 -9.26 -3.41
CA PHE A 383 -11.40 -10.23 -2.31
C PHE A 383 -11.38 -9.63 -0.91
N TYR A 384 -11.11 -8.34 -0.77
CA TYR A 384 -10.80 -7.74 0.51
C TYR A 384 -11.96 -6.91 1.04
N ASP A 385 -12.55 -7.33 2.17
CA ASP A 385 -13.69 -6.62 2.77
C ASP A 385 -13.25 -5.57 3.80
N GLY A 386 -12.09 -5.77 4.44
CA GLY A 386 -11.62 -4.87 5.50
C GLY A 386 -12.52 -4.84 6.74
N GLY A 387 -12.39 -3.80 7.54
CA GLY A 387 -13.24 -3.56 8.73
C GLY A 387 -12.64 -4.04 10.05
N GLY A 388 -11.36 -4.44 10.06
CA GLY A 388 -10.62 -4.75 11.29
C GLY A 388 -10.34 -3.49 12.13
N LYS A 389 -10.27 -3.64 13.46
CA LYS A 389 -9.92 -2.58 14.40
C LYS A 389 -8.42 -2.64 14.70
N ALA A 390 -7.74 -1.48 14.69
CA ALA A 390 -6.32 -1.41 15.03
C ALA A 390 -6.11 -1.75 16.51
N PHE A 391 -5.11 -2.59 16.81
CA PHE A 391 -4.64 -2.83 18.16
C PHE A 391 -3.94 -1.58 18.71
N LYS A 392 -4.53 -0.98 19.72
CA LYS A 392 -3.99 0.19 20.43
C LYS A 392 -3.60 -0.22 21.85
N PRO A 393 -2.35 -0.64 22.08
CA PRO A 393 -1.92 -1.00 23.43
C PRO A 393 -1.97 0.22 24.34
N LEU A 394 -2.33 -0.01 25.60
CA LEU A 394 -2.22 1.01 26.65
C LEU A 394 -0.73 1.21 26.98
N LYS A 395 -0.16 2.27 26.44
CA LYS A 395 1.25 2.63 26.64
C LYS A 395 1.38 4.12 26.89
N PRO A 396 2.43 4.57 27.59
CA PRO A 396 2.69 5.99 27.77
C PRO A 396 2.73 6.73 26.44
N ALA A 397 2.15 7.93 26.40
CA ALA A 397 2.24 8.81 25.25
C ALA A 397 3.69 9.33 25.14
N GLU A 398 4.36 9.00 24.05
CA GLU A 398 5.71 9.44 23.69
C GLU A 398 5.63 10.33 22.43
N LYS A 399 4.79 11.36 22.48
CA LYS A 399 4.57 12.21 21.31
C LYS A 399 5.76 13.13 21.03
N TYR A 400 6.40 13.62 22.08
CA TYR A 400 7.51 14.56 21.98
C TYR A 400 8.77 14.09 22.70
N VAL A 401 8.65 13.30 23.76
CA VAL A 401 9.76 12.82 24.58
C VAL A 401 9.76 11.30 24.57
N ARG A 402 10.92 10.69 24.33
CA ARG A 402 11.10 9.24 24.44
C ARG A 402 11.76 8.93 25.78
N TYR A 403 11.14 8.05 26.55
CA TYR A 403 11.79 7.48 27.73
C TYR A 403 12.82 6.46 27.25
N LYS A 404 14.09 6.67 27.58
CA LYS A 404 15.08 5.60 27.43
C LYS A 404 14.70 4.47 28.38
N LYS A 405 14.41 3.29 27.82
CA LYS A 405 14.31 2.05 28.58
C LYS A 405 15.68 1.67 29.14
#